data_a21c4e55089d1ad8041d98b1145f0794
#
_entry.id   a21c4e55089d1ad8041d98b1145f0794
#
_cell.length_a   1.000
_cell.length_b   1.000
_cell.length_c   1.000
_cell.angle_alpha   90.00
_cell.angle_beta   90.00
_cell.angle_gamma   90.00
#
_symmetry.space_group_name_H-M   'P 1'
#
loop_
_entity.id
_entity.type
_entity.pdbx_description
1 polymer ?
#
loop_
_entity_poly.entity_id
_entity_poly.type
_entity_poly.pdbx_seq_one_letter_code
_entity_poly.pdbx_strand_id
1 'polypeptide(L)'
;MDLTGLLYSPEAYATWKHKIEKSPDLMFAKILERFRSGANVLASDFICAWDKLIDLRQQYHLEVEAYDAVLIPTSPIVPPEISRLMNNGDFYNSQNLLALRNTRIGNLMGGCSITLPTDIPSCGLLIMGRPNEEERLLRLAQSCELVLARN
;
A
#
# COMPACT_ATOMS: atom_id res chain seq x y z
N MET A 1 -8.53 14.57 1.84
CA MET A 1 -7.79 14.28 3.09
C MET A 1 -6.99 13.01 2.87
N ASP A 2 -5.68 13.01 3.06
CA ASP A 2 -4.86 11.80 2.89
C ASP A 2 -4.96 10.92 4.14
N LEU A 3 -5.84 9.93 4.10
CA LEU A 3 -6.01 8.97 5.19
C LEU A 3 -4.73 8.22 5.55
N THR A 4 -3.84 8.02 4.58
CA THR A 4 -2.61 7.24 4.77
C THR A 4 -1.68 7.88 5.81
N GLY A 5 -1.46 9.20 5.72
CA GLY A 5 -0.63 9.92 6.67
C GLY A 5 -1.22 9.94 8.08
N LEU A 6 -2.56 10.00 8.17
CA LEU A 6 -3.27 10.04 9.45
C LEU A 6 -3.39 8.66 10.12
N LEU A 7 -3.35 7.58 9.38
CA LEU A 7 -3.52 6.22 9.90
C LEU A 7 -2.18 5.51 10.10
N TYR A 8 -1.39 5.39 9.03
CA TYR A 8 -0.18 4.55 9.09
C TYR A 8 0.96 5.16 9.89
N SER A 9 1.19 6.48 9.80
CA SER A 9 2.30 7.10 10.51
C SER A 9 2.16 7.03 12.04
N PRO A 10 0.98 7.34 12.65
CA PRO A 10 0.79 7.18 14.08
C PRO A 10 0.95 5.74 14.57
N GLU A 11 0.35 4.78 13.85
CA GLU A 11 0.47 3.36 14.21
C GLU A 11 1.91 2.87 14.10
N ALA A 12 2.61 3.22 13.03
CA ALA A 12 4.01 2.86 12.81
C ALA A 12 4.90 3.46 13.92
N TYR A 13 4.71 4.74 14.24
CA TYR A 13 5.48 5.38 15.31
C TYR A 13 5.15 4.78 16.68
N ALA A 14 3.87 4.61 17.02
CA ALA A 14 3.46 4.02 18.28
C ALA A 14 4.07 2.62 18.50
N THR A 15 4.10 1.80 17.45
CA THR A 15 4.64 0.44 17.49
C THR A 15 6.17 0.43 17.64
N TRP A 16 6.87 1.30 16.91
CA TRP A 16 8.32 1.19 16.74
C TRP A 16 9.14 2.24 17.48
N LYS A 17 8.52 3.28 18.09
CA LYS A 17 9.22 4.43 18.69
C LYS A 17 10.36 4.04 19.62
N HIS A 18 10.17 3.04 20.48
CA HIS A 18 11.21 2.62 21.45
C HIS A 18 12.47 2.06 20.77
N LYS A 19 12.31 1.40 19.61
CA LYS A 19 13.43 0.84 18.85
C LYS A 19 14.10 1.91 18.00
N ILE A 20 13.34 2.71 17.26
CA ILE A 20 13.89 3.71 16.34
C ILE A 20 14.52 4.88 17.09
N GLU A 21 13.97 5.29 18.25
CA GLU A 21 14.57 6.37 19.03
C GLU A 21 15.80 5.90 19.83
N LYS A 22 15.94 4.62 20.10
CA LYS A 22 17.15 4.05 20.70
C LYS A 22 18.33 3.99 19.71
N SER A 23 18.05 3.76 18.43
CA SER A 23 19.07 3.56 17.39
C SER A 23 18.61 4.16 16.05
N PRO A 24 18.42 5.49 15.99
CA PRO A 24 17.86 6.14 14.80
C PRO A 24 18.76 6.01 13.56
N ASP A 25 20.07 5.91 13.75
CA ASP A 25 21.05 5.81 12.67
C ASP A 25 20.98 4.48 11.89
N LEU A 26 20.30 3.47 12.44
CA LEU A 26 20.06 2.19 11.75
C LEU A 26 18.93 2.25 10.74
N MET A 27 18.12 3.31 10.74
CA MET A 27 17.02 3.48 9.82
C MET A 27 17.35 4.53 8.75
N PHE A 28 16.96 4.26 7.51
CA PHE A 28 17.11 5.23 6.43
C PHE A 28 16.39 6.54 6.80
N ALA A 29 17.10 7.67 6.76
CA ALA A 29 16.66 8.95 7.32
C ALA A 29 15.26 9.40 6.86
N LYS A 30 14.96 9.24 5.56
CA LYS A 30 13.63 9.61 5.00
C LYS A 30 12.49 8.72 5.52
N ILE A 31 12.78 7.46 5.84
CA ILE A 31 11.81 6.55 6.44
C ILE A 31 11.62 6.89 7.93
N LEU A 32 12.73 7.17 8.64
CA LEU A 32 12.70 7.61 10.04
C LEU A 32 11.83 8.87 10.20
N GLU A 33 12.01 9.87 9.33
CA GLU A 33 11.20 11.09 9.31
C GLU A 33 9.70 10.79 9.13
N ARG A 34 9.36 9.88 8.22
CA ARG A 34 7.98 9.42 8.03
C ARG A 34 7.38 8.76 9.27
N PHE A 35 8.15 7.93 9.97
CA PHE A 35 7.68 7.32 11.22
C PHE A 35 7.47 8.40 12.29
N ARG A 36 8.44 9.30 12.46
CA ARG A 36 8.37 10.40 13.44
C ARG A 36 7.22 11.37 13.19
N SER A 37 6.81 11.57 11.94
CA SER A 37 5.67 12.43 11.62
C SER A 37 4.37 11.96 12.29
N GLY A 38 4.26 10.67 12.59
CA GLY A 38 3.13 10.09 13.32
C GLY A 38 2.95 10.63 14.75
N ALA A 39 4.04 11.11 15.37
CA ALA A 39 3.96 11.73 16.70
C ALA A 39 3.18 13.06 16.70
N ASN A 40 3.03 13.70 15.55
CA ASN A 40 2.38 15.01 15.40
C ASN A 40 0.90 14.91 15.00
N VAL A 41 0.38 13.70 14.81
CA VAL A 41 -1.04 13.49 14.46
C VAL A 41 -1.87 13.55 15.76
N LEU A 42 -2.89 14.40 15.78
CA LEU A 42 -3.79 14.48 16.91
C LEU A 42 -4.65 13.21 17.02
N ALA A 43 -4.95 12.79 18.25
CA ALA A 43 -5.81 11.64 18.49
C ALA A 43 -7.21 11.81 17.86
N SER A 44 -7.76 13.04 17.86
CA SER A 44 -9.01 13.37 17.19
C SER A 44 -8.96 13.11 15.68
N ASP A 45 -7.87 13.52 15.02
CA ASP A 45 -7.69 13.34 13.57
C ASP A 45 -7.53 11.87 13.20
N PHE A 46 -6.80 11.11 14.03
CA PHE A 46 -6.65 9.67 13.88
C PHE A 46 -8.00 8.94 14.00
N ILE A 47 -8.81 9.28 15.00
CA ILE A 47 -10.15 8.70 15.21
C ILE A 47 -11.06 9.03 14.03
N CYS A 48 -11.14 10.29 13.62
CA CYS A 48 -11.94 10.69 12.45
C CYS A 48 -11.48 10.02 11.15
N ALA A 49 -10.18 9.79 11.02
CA ALA A 49 -9.64 9.05 9.86
C ALA A 49 -10.08 7.59 9.84
N TRP A 50 -10.15 6.93 11.01
CA TRP A 50 -10.69 5.57 11.13
C TRP A 50 -12.18 5.51 10.81
N ASP A 51 -13.00 6.42 11.34
CA ASP A 51 -14.44 6.48 11.04
C ASP A 51 -14.65 6.62 9.52
N LYS A 52 -13.91 7.54 8.90
CA LYS A 52 -13.94 7.72 7.45
C LYS A 52 -13.51 6.48 6.68
N LEU A 53 -12.50 5.74 7.15
CA LEU A 53 -12.04 4.51 6.51
C LEU A 53 -13.09 3.41 6.61
N ILE A 54 -13.81 3.30 7.73
CA ILE A 54 -14.90 2.33 7.91
C ILE A 54 -16.00 2.57 6.88
N ASP A 55 -16.43 3.83 6.72
CA ASP A 55 -17.44 4.19 5.71
C ASP A 55 -16.98 3.87 4.28
N LEU A 56 -15.71 4.18 3.95
CA LEU A 56 -15.14 3.88 2.63
C LEU A 56 -15.05 2.38 2.37
N ARG A 57 -14.70 1.58 3.39
CA ARG A 57 -14.69 0.11 3.27
C ARG A 57 -16.08 -0.45 2.97
N GLN A 58 -17.11 0.04 3.65
CA GLN A 58 -18.49 -0.37 3.39
C GLN A 58 -18.90 -0.06 1.95
N GLN A 59 -18.66 1.17 1.49
CA GLN A 59 -18.96 1.57 0.12
C GLN A 59 -18.18 0.73 -0.90
N TYR A 60 -16.88 0.57 -0.71
CA TYR A 60 -16.03 -0.25 -1.60
C TYR A 60 -16.54 -1.69 -1.70
N HIS A 61 -16.85 -2.33 -0.57
CA HIS A 61 -17.32 -3.71 -0.58
C HIS A 61 -18.66 -3.89 -1.28
N LEU A 62 -19.57 -2.94 -1.15
CA LEU A 62 -20.83 -2.94 -1.91
C LEU A 62 -20.60 -2.81 -3.42
N GLU A 63 -19.69 -1.91 -3.84
CA GLU A 63 -19.38 -1.70 -5.26
C GLU A 63 -18.72 -2.93 -5.92
N VAL A 64 -17.91 -3.68 -5.15
CA VAL A 64 -17.19 -4.85 -5.68
C VAL A 64 -17.89 -6.18 -5.40
N GLU A 65 -19.06 -6.18 -4.78
CA GLU A 65 -19.77 -7.39 -4.33
C GLU A 65 -20.07 -8.37 -5.47
N ALA A 66 -20.40 -7.84 -6.65
CA ALA A 66 -20.76 -8.65 -7.82
C ALA A 66 -19.54 -9.23 -8.58
N TYR A 67 -18.31 -8.88 -8.17
CA TYR A 67 -17.09 -9.29 -8.86
C TYR A 67 -16.28 -10.28 -8.03
N ASP A 68 -15.53 -11.14 -8.71
CA ASP A 68 -14.62 -12.11 -8.06
C ASP A 68 -13.36 -11.45 -7.50
N ALA A 69 -12.84 -10.43 -8.16
CA ALA A 69 -11.68 -9.66 -7.75
C ALA A 69 -11.61 -8.33 -8.50
N VAL A 70 -10.77 -7.42 -8.00
CA VAL A 70 -10.38 -6.18 -8.67
C VAL A 70 -8.97 -6.33 -9.24
N LEU A 71 -8.78 -6.02 -10.52
CA LEU A 71 -7.51 -6.13 -11.22
C LEU A 71 -6.95 -4.74 -11.50
N ILE A 72 -5.70 -4.51 -11.08
CA ILE A 72 -4.97 -3.25 -11.38
C ILE A 72 -3.48 -3.54 -11.60
N PRO A 73 -2.72 -2.66 -12.26
CA PRO A 73 -1.27 -2.75 -12.25
C PRO A 73 -0.75 -2.70 -10.81
N THR A 74 0.23 -3.54 -10.46
CA THR A 74 0.82 -3.59 -9.11
C THR A 74 1.41 -2.23 -8.71
N SER A 75 2.15 -1.61 -9.62
CA SER A 75 2.66 -0.25 -9.45
C SER A 75 2.16 0.63 -10.60
N PRO A 76 1.80 1.89 -10.33
CA PRO A 76 1.38 2.83 -11.38
C PRO A 76 2.56 3.46 -12.12
N ILE A 77 3.78 3.14 -11.74
CA ILE A 77 5.02 3.65 -12.35
C ILE A 77 6.00 2.50 -12.59
N VAL A 78 6.87 2.67 -13.57
CA VAL A 78 8.07 1.84 -13.74
C VAL A 78 9.15 2.26 -12.74
N PRO A 79 10.17 1.43 -12.46
CA PRO A 79 11.24 1.77 -11.52
C PRO A 79 11.92 3.09 -11.93
N PRO A 80 11.97 4.09 -11.03
CA PRO A 80 12.64 5.36 -11.30
C PRO A 80 14.16 5.22 -11.23
N GLU A 81 14.88 6.18 -11.82
CA GLU A 81 16.33 6.22 -11.82
C GLU A 81 16.89 6.42 -10.40
N ILE A 82 17.78 5.51 -9.98
CA ILE A 82 18.34 5.48 -8.61
C ILE A 82 19.11 6.76 -8.29
N SER A 83 19.94 7.23 -9.25
CA SER A 83 20.74 8.45 -9.07
C SER A 83 19.86 9.66 -8.73
N ARG A 84 18.71 9.78 -9.41
CA ARG A 84 17.76 10.86 -9.19
C ARG A 84 17.03 10.73 -7.84
N LEU A 85 16.70 9.50 -7.43
CA LEU A 85 16.11 9.24 -6.10
C LEU A 85 17.06 9.63 -4.97
N MET A 86 18.35 9.36 -5.12
CA MET A 86 19.34 9.64 -4.08
C MET A 86 19.66 11.12 -3.96
N ASN A 87 19.61 11.87 -5.07
CA ASN A 87 20.04 13.27 -5.12
C ASN A 87 18.90 14.29 -5.02
N ASN A 88 17.61 13.85 -5.10
CA ASN A 88 16.46 14.76 -5.07
C ASN A 88 15.40 14.23 -4.10
N GLY A 89 15.26 14.90 -2.95
CA GLY A 89 14.33 14.51 -1.88
C GLY A 89 12.87 14.58 -2.29
N ASP A 90 12.47 15.63 -3.02
CA ASP A 90 11.06 15.80 -3.46
C ASP A 90 10.70 14.75 -4.50
N PHE A 91 11.63 14.47 -5.42
CA PHE A 91 11.46 13.38 -6.37
C PHE A 91 11.33 12.03 -5.67
N TYR A 92 12.20 11.75 -4.68
CA TYR A 92 12.08 10.52 -3.87
C TYR A 92 10.70 10.42 -3.22
N ASN A 93 10.23 11.46 -2.55
CA ASN A 93 8.95 11.44 -1.85
C ASN A 93 7.77 11.20 -2.82
N SER A 94 7.77 11.90 -3.95
CA SER A 94 6.71 11.75 -4.97
C SER A 94 6.71 10.34 -5.58
N GLN A 95 7.87 9.80 -5.95
CA GLN A 95 7.96 8.45 -6.53
C GLN A 95 7.63 7.36 -5.52
N ASN A 96 8.04 7.51 -4.26
CA ASN A 96 7.70 6.57 -3.19
C ASN A 96 6.17 6.52 -2.95
N LEU A 97 5.50 7.67 -2.90
CA LEU A 97 4.05 7.73 -2.75
C LEU A 97 3.33 7.13 -3.95
N LEU A 98 3.82 7.37 -5.16
CA LEU A 98 3.26 6.80 -6.38
C LEU A 98 3.47 5.29 -6.45
N ALA A 99 4.67 4.79 -6.20
CA ALA A 99 4.96 3.35 -6.27
C ALA A 99 4.04 2.52 -5.37
N LEU A 100 3.67 3.05 -4.21
CA LEU A 100 2.80 2.38 -3.23
C LEU A 100 1.31 2.66 -3.43
N ARG A 101 0.92 3.51 -4.39
CA ARG A 101 -0.47 3.99 -4.52
C ARG A 101 -1.47 2.85 -4.69
N ASN A 102 -1.18 1.91 -5.58
CA ASN A 102 -2.13 0.85 -5.93
C ASN A 102 -2.23 -0.22 -4.83
N THR A 103 -1.11 -0.72 -4.31
CA THR A 103 -1.10 -1.71 -3.21
C THR A 103 -1.73 -1.16 -1.93
N ARG A 104 -1.66 0.16 -1.73
CA ARG A 104 -2.27 0.84 -0.60
C ARG A 104 -3.80 0.74 -0.59
N ILE A 105 -4.43 0.63 -1.77
CA ILE A 105 -5.88 0.43 -1.87
C ILE A 105 -6.27 -0.88 -1.18
N GLY A 106 -5.61 -1.99 -1.52
CA GLY A 106 -5.86 -3.29 -0.87
C GLY A 106 -5.70 -3.23 0.66
N ASN A 107 -4.61 -2.58 1.13
CA ASN A 107 -4.35 -2.42 2.56
C ASN A 107 -5.43 -1.58 3.27
N LEU A 108 -5.83 -0.45 2.68
CA LEU A 108 -6.85 0.41 3.27
C LEU A 108 -8.23 -0.28 3.25
N MET A 109 -8.58 -0.96 2.16
CA MET A 109 -9.86 -1.67 2.07
C MET A 109 -9.89 -2.97 2.90
N GLY A 110 -8.77 -3.40 3.46
CA GLY A 110 -8.68 -4.59 4.31
C GLY A 110 -8.78 -5.90 3.55
N GLY A 111 -8.62 -5.88 2.22
CA GLY A 111 -8.65 -7.06 1.38
C GLY A 111 -7.33 -7.83 1.35
N CYS A 112 -7.38 -9.06 0.83
CA CYS A 112 -6.18 -9.82 0.48
C CYS A 112 -5.76 -9.49 -0.96
N SER A 113 -4.47 -9.62 -1.28
CA SER A 113 -3.97 -9.29 -2.61
C SER A 113 -2.79 -10.17 -3.01
N ILE A 114 -2.68 -10.45 -4.30
CA ILE A 114 -1.56 -11.16 -4.89
C ILE A 114 -1.10 -10.46 -6.17
N THR A 115 0.19 -10.42 -6.42
CA THR A 115 0.76 -9.92 -7.66
C THR A 115 1.25 -11.07 -8.52
N LEU A 116 0.81 -11.11 -9.77
CA LEU A 116 1.34 -12.01 -10.80
C LEU A 116 2.34 -11.26 -11.68
N PRO A 117 3.46 -11.90 -12.06
CA PRO A 117 4.35 -11.37 -13.08
C PRO A 117 3.64 -11.35 -14.45
N THR A 118 4.07 -10.44 -15.30
CA THR A 118 3.68 -10.37 -16.71
C THR A 118 4.94 -10.49 -17.56
N ASP A 119 4.80 -10.73 -18.87
CA ASP A 119 5.94 -10.78 -19.79
C ASP A 119 6.60 -9.41 -20.01
N ILE A 120 5.98 -8.34 -19.50
CA ILE A 120 6.52 -7.00 -19.59
C ILE A 120 7.42 -6.73 -18.38
N PRO A 121 8.71 -6.44 -18.55
CA PRO A 121 9.62 -6.16 -17.45
C PRO A 121 9.10 -5.04 -16.55
N SER A 122 9.22 -5.23 -15.24
CA SER A 122 8.76 -4.28 -14.21
C SER A 122 7.24 -4.02 -14.17
N CYS A 123 6.46 -4.82 -14.88
CA CYS A 123 5.00 -4.77 -14.84
C CYS A 123 4.44 -6.00 -14.12
N GLY A 124 3.54 -5.79 -13.18
CA GLY A 124 2.83 -6.85 -12.47
C GLY A 124 1.33 -6.60 -12.47
N LEU A 125 0.55 -7.68 -12.49
CA LEU A 125 -0.90 -7.65 -12.34
C LEU A 125 -1.25 -7.90 -10.88
N LEU A 126 -1.81 -6.92 -10.19
CA LEU A 126 -2.32 -7.04 -8.82
C LEU A 126 -3.77 -7.49 -8.88
N ILE A 127 -4.05 -8.61 -8.24
CA ILE A 127 -5.39 -9.16 -8.05
C ILE A 127 -5.77 -8.93 -6.59
N MET A 128 -6.84 -8.19 -6.34
CA MET A 128 -7.33 -7.88 -5.00
C MET A 128 -8.64 -8.60 -4.75
N GLY A 129 -8.68 -9.42 -3.70
CA GLY A 129 -9.84 -10.14 -3.20
C GLY A 129 -10.44 -9.51 -1.94
N ARG A 130 -11.50 -10.12 -1.44
CA ARG A 130 -12.20 -9.69 -0.23
C ARG A 130 -11.38 -10.04 1.02
N PRO A 131 -11.68 -9.42 2.17
CA PRO A 131 -11.07 -9.81 3.44
C PRO A 131 -11.33 -11.28 3.77
N ASN A 132 -10.30 -11.97 4.27
CA ASN A 132 -10.36 -13.38 4.72
C ASN A 132 -10.71 -14.39 3.62
N GLU A 133 -10.52 -14.04 2.34
CA GLU A 133 -10.72 -14.94 1.20
C GLU A 133 -9.40 -15.32 0.49
N GLU A 134 -8.29 -15.45 1.24
CA GLU A 134 -6.96 -15.71 0.69
C GLU A 134 -6.94 -17.01 -0.14
N GLU A 135 -7.59 -18.07 0.32
CA GLU A 135 -7.63 -19.36 -0.39
C GLU A 135 -8.36 -19.22 -1.74
N ARG A 136 -9.48 -18.50 -1.77
CA ARG A 136 -10.20 -18.22 -3.01
C ARG A 136 -9.36 -17.38 -3.96
N LEU A 137 -8.69 -16.35 -3.43
CA LEU A 137 -7.81 -15.49 -4.20
C LEU A 137 -6.65 -16.28 -4.82
N LEU A 138 -6.02 -17.20 -4.08
CA LEU A 138 -4.93 -18.04 -4.60
C LEU A 138 -5.40 -18.94 -5.74
N ARG A 139 -6.58 -19.55 -5.65
CA ARG A 139 -7.15 -20.35 -6.74
C ARG A 139 -7.44 -19.52 -8.00
N LEU A 140 -7.98 -18.31 -7.81
CA LEU A 140 -8.21 -17.38 -8.91
C LEU A 140 -6.90 -16.95 -9.56
N ALA A 141 -5.90 -16.59 -8.74
CA ALA A 141 -4.58 -16.19 -9.21
C ALA A 141 -3.88 -17.29 -9.99
N GLN A 142 -3.96 -18.55 -9.56
CA GLN A 142 -3.42 -19.69 -10.28
C GLN A 142 -4.05 -19.82 -11.69
N SER A 143 -5.35 -19.62 -11.79
CA SER A 143 -6.05 -19.66 -13.08
C SER A 143 -5.58 -18.52 -14.00
N CYS A 144 -5.39 -17.31 -13.45
CA CYS A 144 -4.87 -16.16 -14.18
C CYS A 144 -3.41 -16.37 -14.63
N GLU A 145 -2.56 -16.94 -13.77
CA GLU A 145 -1.17 -17.24 -14.08
C GLU A 145 -1.04 -18.20 -15.26
N LEU A 146 -1.89 -19.25 -15.31
CA LEU A 146 -1.93 -20.20 -16.43
C LEU A 146 -2.32 -19.53 -17.77
N VAL A 147 -3.11 -18.49 -17.74
CA VAL A 147 -3.47 -17.71 -18.94
C VAL A 147 -2.33 -16.81 -19.35
N LEU A 148 -1.71 -16.10 -18.39
CA LEU A 148 -0.57 -15.23 -18.65
C LEU A 148 0.65 -15.98 -19.20
N ALA A 149 0.90 -17.20 -18.73
CA ALA A 149 2.03 -18.03 -19.17
C ALA A 149 1.85 -18.61 -20.59
N ARG A 150 0.70 -18.48 -21.23
CA ARG A 150 0.41 -19.01 -22.58
C ARG A 150 0.65 -18.00 -23.71
N ASN A 151 0.93 -16.76 -23.38
CA ASN A 151 1.19 -15.69 -24.35
C ASN A 151 2.67 -15.37 -24.42
#